data_f9fa6fcee606d1691697d7f5c7aa37ef
#
_entry.id   f9fa6fcee606d1691697d7f5c7aa37ef
#
_cell.length_a   1.000
_cell.length_b   1.000
_cell.length_c   1.000
_cell.angle_alpha   90.00
_cell.angle_beta   90.00
_cell.angle_gamma   90.00
#
_symmetry.space_group_name_H-M   'P 1'
#
loop_
_entity.id
_entity.type
_entity.pdbx_description
1 polymer ?
#
loop_
_entity_poly.entity_id
_entity_poly.type
_entity_poly.pdbx_seq_one_letter_code
_entity_poly.pdbx_strand_id
1 'polypeptide(L)'
;MLARKVLGLIGIAIVGGGTWIAAQQGGKSLTAQDLVDIQQLYAKYNWTLDGGDSEGYASTFTPDGVFNNNVGHDAIVKFADTFHAGLGAHVRHWNTNLLILPAPDGASGQVYLVLVDFATKPATIVTSASYTDQLVKTAQGWRFKKRATKGDPAPPAKPPQ
;
A
#
# COMPACT_ATOMS: atom_id res chain seq x y z
N MET A 1 81.17 13.05 -19.33
CA MET A 1 80.42 11.76 -19.29
C MET A 1 79.14 11.99 -18.53
N LEU A 2 77.97 11.88 -19.22
CA LEU A 2 76.67 12.27 -18.71
C LEU A 2 76.10 11.19 -17.80
N ALA A 3 75.71 11.58 -16.59
CA ALA A 3 74.90 10.76 -15.69
C ALA A 3 73.38 10.96 -15.99
N ARG A 4 72.69 9.92 -16.47
CA ARG A 4 71.23 9.91 -16.69
C ARG A 4 70.53 9.67 -15.36
N LYS A 5 69.78 10.65 -14.92
CA LYS A 5 68.79 10.50 -13.81
C LYS A 5 67.55 9.78 -14.29
N VAL A 6 67.24 8.63 -13.72
CA VAL A 6 65.98 7.91 -13.93
C VAL A 6 64.97 8.48 -12.92
N LEU A 7 63.95 9.19 -13.41
CA LEU A 7 62.78 9.59 -12.60
C LEU A 7 61.84 8.39 -12.54
N GLY A 8 61.66 7.82 -11.36
CA GLY A 8 60.61 6.85 -11.07
C GLY A 8 59.25 7.54 -10.94
N LEU A 9 58.34 7.24 -11.84
CA LEU A 9 56.94 7.62 -11.72
C LEU A 9 56.26 6.70 -10.70
N ILE A 10 55.87 7.26 -9.56
CA ILE A 10 54.98 6.60 -8.60
C ILE A 10 53.55 6.76 -9.12
N GLY A 11 52.97 5.68 -9.64
CA GLY A 11 51.60 5.63 -10.03
C GLY A 11 50.70 5.56 -8.79
N ILE A 12 49.96 6.64 -8.50
CA ILE A 12 48.91 6.62 -7.51
C ILE A 12 47.68 5.95 -8.12
N ALA A 13 47.39 4.72 -7.70
CA ALA A 13 46.15 4.05 -8.01
C ALA A 13 45.02 4.72 -7.26
N ILE A 14 44.23 5.54 -7.93
CA ILE A 14 42.96 6.05 -7.40
C ILE A 14 41.99 4.87 -7.41
N VAL A 15 41.76 4.28 -6.23
CA VAL A 15 40.65 3.35 -6.02
C VAL A 15 39.37 4.18 -6.11
N GLY A 16 38.71 4.12 -7.25
CA GLY A 16 37.41 4.73 -7.47
C GLY A 16 36.39 4.13 -6.53
N GLY A 17 36.10 4.83 -5.43
CA GLY A 17 34.95 4.55 -4.59
C GLY A 17 33.70 4.72 -5.45
N GLY A 18 33.10 3.60 -5.86
CA GLY A 18 31.80 3.62 -6.51
C GLY A 18 30.78 4.22 -5.56
N THR A 19 30.44 5.48 -5.78
CA THR A 19 29.24 6.06 -5.18
C THR A 19 28.06 5.30 -5.73
N TRP A 20 27.43 4.52 -4.90
CA TRP A 20 26.12 3.97 -5.17
C TRP A 20 25.13 5.14 -5.21
N ILE A 21 25.03 5.79 -6.37
CA ILE A 21 23.91 6.65 -6.67
C ILE A 21 22.75 5.69 -6.89
N ALA A 22 21.97 5.44 -5.83
CA ALA A 22 20.65 4.87 -5.99
C ALA A 22 19.93 5.79 -7.00
N ALA A 23 19.66 5.25 -8.19
CA ALA A 23 18.84 5.96 -9.17
C ALA A 23 17.50 6.22 -8.47
N GLN A 24 17.30 7.46 -8.02
CA GLN A 24 15.99 7.96 -7.66
C GLN A 24 15.15 7.85 -8.93
N GLN A 25 14.35 6.78 -9.00
CA GLN A 25 13.32 6.69 -10.02
C GLN A 25 12.49 7.95 -9.89
N GLY A 26 12.38 8.72 -10.96
CA GLY A 26 11.87 10.08 -11.01
C GLY A 26 10.36 10.22 -10.74
N GLY A 27 9.86 9.62 -9.66
CA GLY A 27 8.56 9.91 -9.09
C GLY A 27 8.62 11.25 -8.34
N LYS A 28 7.61 12.08 -8.49
CA LYS A 28 7.47 13.31 -7.69
C LYS A 28 7.53 12.93 -6.22
N SER A 29 8.37 13.63 -5.43
CA SER A 29 8.41 13.44 -3.98
C SER A 29 7.03 13.72 -3.37
N LEU A 30 6.57 12.87 -2.45
CA LEU A 30 5.35 13.13 -1.68
C LEU A 30 5.61 14.22 -0.65
N THR A 31 4.69 15.15 -0.53
CA THR A 31 4.70 16.18 0.51
C THR A 31 4.15 15.60 1.82
N ALA A 32 4.37 16.27 2.95
CA ALA A 32 3.75 15.90 4.22
C ALA A 32 2.21 15.91 4.10
N GLN A 33 1.63 16.87 3.36
CA GLN A 33 0.19 16.91 3.14
C GLN A 33 -0.30 15.70 2.34
N ASP A 34 0.45 15.26 1.31
CA ASP A 34 0.10 14.04 0.57
C ASP A 34 0.03 12.81 1.49
N LEU A 35 0.97 12.68 2.42
CA LEU A 35 0.97 11.58 3.38
C LEU A 35 -0.26 11.62 4.30
N VAL A 36 -0.62 12.80 4.79
CA VAL A 36 -1.83 12.99 5.61
C VAL A 36 -3.08 12.66 4.80
N ASP A 37 -3.20 13.18 3.58
CA ASP A 37 -4.36 12.95 2.71
C ASP A 37 -4.53 11.48 2.36
N ILE A 38 -3.41 10.77 2.10
CA ILE A 38 -3.43 9.33 1.85
C ILE A 38 -3.87 8.57 3.12
N GLN A 39 -3.37 8.93 4.30
CA GLN A 39 -3.82 8.30 5.55
C GLN A 39 -5.32 8.50 5.78
N GLN A 40 -5.86 9.71 5.50
CA GLN A 40 -7.30 9.97 5.56
C GLN A 40 -8.09 9.14 4.52
N LEU A 41 -7.53 8.91 3.33
CA LEU A 41 -8.14 8.02 2.33
C LEU A 41 -8.26 6.58 2.86
N TYR A 42 -7.23 6.03 3.52
CA TYR A 42 -7.28 4.70 4.14
C TYR A 42 -8.32 4.64 5.26
N ALA A 43 -8.39 5.67 6.09
CA ALA A 43 -9.40 5.76 7.14
C ALA A 43 -10.82 5.82 6.54
N LYS A 44 -11.05 6.68 5.54
CA LYS A 44 -12.34 6.80 4.86
C LYS A 44 -12.77 5.46 4.25
N TYR A 45 -11.84 4.74 3.57
CA TYR A 45 -12.10 3.42 3.00
C TYR A 45 -12.67 2.45 4.03
N ASN A 46 -12.05 2.34 5.21
CA ASN A 46 -12.52 1.45 6.26
C ASN A 46 -13.85 1.92 6.85
N TRP A 47 -13.97 3.21 7.19
CA TRP A 47 -15.19 3.74 7.79
C TRP A 47 -16.43 3.59 6.91
N THR A 48 -16.29 3.80 5.60
CA THR A 48 -17.42 3.66 4.65
C THR A 48 -17.80 2.20 4.46
N LEU A 49 -16.83 1.29 4.29
CA LEU A 49 -17.10 -0.13 4.13
C LEU A 49 -17.75 -0.74 5.39
N ASP A 50 -17.16 -0.47 6.55
CA ASP A 50 -17.66 -0.97 7.85
C ASP A 50 -19.01 -0.36 8.24
N GLY A 51 -19.29 0.84 7.75
CA GLY A 51 -20.54 1.57 8.01
C GLY A 51 -21.65 1.26 7.02
N GLY A 52 -21.39 0.49 5.94
CA GLY A 52 -22.38 0.19 4.91
C GLY A 52 -22.64 1.34 3.92
N ASP A 53 -21.75 2.32 3.86
CA ASP A 53 -21.79 3.39 2.84
C ASP A 53 -21.06 2.94 1.58
N SER A 54 -21.74 2.16 0.74
CA SER A 54 -21.17 1.56 -0.47
C SER A 54 -20.74 2.60 -1.50
N GLU A 55 -21.51 3.70 -1.64
CA GLU A 55 -21.17 4.82 -2.52
C GLU A 55 -19.96 5.59 -1.99
N GLY A 56 -19.91 5.89 -0.70
CA GLY A 56 -18.74 6.47 -0.04
C GLY A 56 -17.50 5.61 -0.16
N TYR A 57 -17.65 4.28 -0.05
CA TYR A 57 -16.57 3.31 -0.26
C TYR A 57 -16.06 3.36 -1.70
N ALA A 58 -16.94 3.23 -2.69
CA ALA A 58 -16.56 3.28 -4.11
C ALA A 58 -15.92 4.63 -4.48
N SER A 59 -16.35 5.75 -3.84
CA SER A 59 -15.76 7.08 -4.04
C SER A 59 -14.30 7.19 -3.58
N THR A 60 -13.78 6.22 -2.81
CA THR A 60 -12.36 6.17 -2.45
C THR A 60 -11.48 5.71 -3.61
N PHE A 61 -12.07 5.12 -4.64
CA PHE A 61 -11.39 4.71 -5.86
C PHE A 61 -11.54 5.75 -6.98
N THR A 62 -10.70 5.63 -8.02
CA THR A 62 -10.96 6.33 -9.29
C THR A 62 -12.19 5.72 -9.98
N PRO A 63 -12.88 6.44 -10.90
CA PRO A 63 -14.05 5.91 -11.60
C PRO A 63 -13.81 4.56 -12.31
N ASP A 64 -12.59 4.35 -12.78
CA ASP A 64 -12.09 3.11 -13.39
C ASP A 64 -11.21 2.28 -12.43
N GLY A 65 -11.34 2.52 -11.13
CA GLY A 65 -10.56 1.86 -10.09
C GLY A 65 -10.78 0.36 -10.03
N VAL A 66 -9.82 -0.35 -9.45
CA VAL A 66 -9.87 -1.82 -9.35
C VAL A 66 -9.67 -2.26 -7.91
N PHE A 67 -10.63 -3.01 -7.38
CA PHE A 67 -10.50 -3.74 -6.13
C PHE A 67 -10.54 -5.25 -6.39
N ASN A 68 -9.40 -5.92 -6.26
CA ASN A 68 -9.23 -7.32 -6.65
C ASN A 68 -9.73 -7.57 -8.10
N ASN A 69 -10.86 -8.26 -8.26
CA ASN A 69 -11.50 -8.55 -9.56
C ASN A 69 -12.66 -7.59 -9.88
N ASN A 70 -12.98 -6.65 -8.97
CA ASN A 70 -14.07 -5.68 -9.17
C ASN A 70 -13.50 -4.45 -9.88
N VAL A 71 -13.95 -4.18 -11.10
CA VAL A 71 -13.45 -3.11 -11.97
C VAL A 71 -14.51 -2.03 -12.13
N GLY A 72 -14.17 -0.80 -11.81
CA GLY A 72 -15.03 0.36 -11.95
C GLY A 72 -16.01 0.53 -10.78
N HIS A 73 -16.62 1.72 -10.74
CA HIS A 73 -17.45 2.20 -9.63
C HIS A 73 -18.57 1.21 -9.26
N ASP A 74 -19.40 0.81 -10.22
CA ASP A 74 -20.58 0.00 -9.95
C ASP A 74 -20.26 -1.41 -9.42
N ALA A 75 -19.15 -2.01 -9.91
CA ALA A 75 -18.68 -3.29 -9.41
C ALA A 75 -18.17 -3.19 -7.97
N ILE A 76 -17.54 -2.06 -7.63
CA ILE A 76 -17.03 -1.78 -6.27
C ILE A 76 -18.18 -1.50 -5.31
N VAL A 77 -19.22 -0.75 -5.72
CA VAL A 77 -20.46 -0.55 -4.95
C VAL A 77 -21.11 -1.91 -4.66
N LYS A 78 -21.32 -2.73 -5.70
CA LYS A 78 -21.92 -4.06 -5.53
C LYS A 78 -21.13 -4.96 -4.60
N PHE A 79 -19.79 -4.90 -4.65
CA PHE A 79 -18.95 -5.62 -3.70
C PHE A 79 -19.22 -5.15 -2.26
N ALA A 80 -19.25 -3.83 -2.01
CA ALA A 80 -19.46 -3.27 -0.68
C ALA A 80 -20.83 -3.63 -0.12
N ASP A 81 -21.91 -3.55 -0.93
CA ASP A 81 -23.26 -3.99 -0.56
C ASP A 81 -23.30 -5.45 -0.14
N THR A 82 -22.66 -6.32 -0.97
CA THR A 82 -22.62 -7.77 -0.69
C THR A 82 -21.83 -8.07 0.59
N PHE A 83 -20.69 -7.39 0.78
CA PHE A 83 -19.88 -7.53 1.99
C PHE A 83 -20.66 -7.10 3.24
N HIS A 84 -21.32 -5.92 3.17
CA HIS A 84 -22.08 -5.40 4.30
C HIS A 84 -23.29 -6.26 4.66
N ALA A 85 -24.02 -6.76 3.66
CA ALA A 85 -25.14 -7.68 3.87
C ALA A 85 -24.70 -9.02 4.51
N GLY A 86 -23.45 -9.45 4.28
CA GLY A 86 -22.90 -10.66 4.88
C GLY A 86 -22.26 -10.42 6.24
N LEU A 87 -21.04 -9.90 6.24
CA LEU A 87 -20.20 -9.75 7.44
C LEU A 87 -20.16 -8.31 7.97
N GLY A 88 -20.37 -7.31 7.10
CA GLY A 88 -19.98 -5.93 7.37
C GLY A 88 -20.66 -5.27 8.57
N ALA A 89 -21.90 -5.67 8.91
CA ALA A 89 -22.67 -5.01 9.96
C ALA A 89 -22.02 -5.08 11.37
N HIS A 90 -21.11 -6.02 11.61
CA HIS A 90 -20.52 -6.25 12.93
C HIS A 90 -19.02 -6.48 12.91
N VAL A 91 -18.37 -6.23 11.78
CA VAL A 91 -16.92 -6.32 11.68
C VAL A 91 -16.25 -4.94 11.57
N ARG A 92 -14.95 -4.88 11.83
CA ARG A 92 -14.12 -3.68 11.65
C ARG A 92 -12.81 -4.06 11.01
N HIS A 93 -12.40 -3.24 10.03
CA HIS A 93 -11.10 -3.30 9.39
C HIS A 93 -10.08 -2.54 10.23
N TRP A 94 -9.15 -3.23 10.86
CA TRP A 94 -8.01 -2.62 11.53
C TRP A 94 -6.78 -2.67 10.61
N ASN A 95 -6.40 -1.52 10.07
CA ASN A 95 -5.20 -1.39 9.26
C ASN A 95 -4.02 -0.98 10.13
N THR A 96 -2.89 -1.66 9.96
CA THR A 96 -1.66 -1.39 10.72
C THR A 96 -0.44 -1.35 9.79
N ASN A 97 0.63 -0.67 10.23
CA ASN A 97 1.91 -0.64 9.51
C ASN A 97 1.79 -0.12 8.06
N LEU A 98 1.03 0.96 7.87
CA LEU A 98 0.89 1.59 6.56
C LEU A 98 2.23 2.14 6.08
N LEU A 99 2.72 1.64 4.95
CA LEU A 99 3.90 2.12 4.22
C LEU A 99 3.43 2.81 2.94
N ILE A 100 3.85 4.07 2.75
CA ILE A 100 3.55 4.87 1.56
C ILE A 100 4.87 5.27 0.91
N LEU A 101 5.03 4.98 -0.36
CA LEU A 101 6.22 5.32 -1.14
C LEU A 101 5.82 6.10 -2.40
N PRO A 102 6.65 7.06 -2.86
CA PRO A 102 6.40 7.72 -4.15
C PRO A 102 6.48 6.69 -5.29
N ALA A 103 5.63 6.90 -6.30
CA ALA A 103 5.61 6.12 -7.53
C ALA A 103 5.53 7.08 -8.75
N PRO A 104 5.87 6.63 -9.98
CA PRO A 104 5.88 7.50 -11.15
C PRO A 104 4.59 8.27 -11.38
N ASP A 105 3.43 7.61 -11.18
CA ASP A 105 2.11 8.17 -11.43
C ASP A 105 1.36 8.57 -10.14
N GLY A 106 2.06 8.67 -9.00
CA GLY A 106 1.45 9.02 -7.72
C GLY A 106 2.16 8.41 -6.53
N ALA A 107 1.55 7.38 -5.90
CA ALA A 107 2.12 6.67 -4.76
C ALA A 107 1.78 5.18 -4.81
N SER A 108 2.60 4.37 -4.14
CA SER A 108 2.27 3.00 -3.77
C SER A 108 2.01 2.90 -2.28
N GLY A 109 1.12 2.00 -1.88
CA GLY A 109 0.81 1.73 -0.49
C GLY A 109 0.86 0.25 -0.16
N GLN A 110 1.27 -0.06 1.06
CA GLN A 110 1.16 -1.40 1.65
C GLN A 110 0.67 -1.27 3.08
N VAL A 111 -0.24 -2.13 3.48
CA VAL A 111 -0.81 -2.10 4.84
C VAL A 111 -1.27 -3.49 5.25
N TYR A 112 -1.09 -3.83 6.52
CA TYR A 112 -1.69 -5.04 7.07
C TYR A 112 -3.14 -4.80 7.47
N LEU A 113 -3.97 -5.80 7.23
CA LEU A 113 -5.37 -5.85 7.61
C LEU A 113 -5.56 -6.91 8.69
N VAL A 114 -6.29 -6.56 9.74
CA VAL A 114 -6.95 -7.49 10.66
C VAL A 114 -8.44 -7.18 10.62
N LEU A 115 -9.25 -8.18 10.25
CA LEU A 115 -10.70 -8.07 10.31
C LEU A 115 -11.18 -8.64 11.63
N VAL A 116 -11.85 -7.83 12.43
CA VAL A 116 -12.30 -8.17 13.79
C VAL A 116 -13.82 -8.19 13.84
N ASP A 117 -14.39 -9.28 14.34
CA ASP A 117 -15.82 -9.44 14.59
C ASP A 117 -16.17 -9.04 16.04
N PHE A 118 -17.14 -8.15 16.19
CA PHE A 118 -17.67 -7.63 17.45
C PHE A 118 -19.05 -8.20 17.81
N ALA A 119 -19.59 -9.13 17.03
CA ALA A 119 -20.87 -9.79 17.33
C ALA A 119 -20.77 -10.63 18.60
N THR A 120 -19.60 -11.12 18.93
CA THR A 120 -19.32 -11.94 20.13
C THR A 120 -18.45 -11.19 21.14
N LYS A 121 -18.46 -11.66 22.39
CA LYS A 121 -17.56 -11.17 23.45
C LYS A 121 -16.82 -12.34 24.09
N PRO A 122 -15.48 -12.31 24.11
CA PRO A 122 -14.62 -11.28 23.53
C PRO A 122 -14.73 -11.20 22.00
N ALA A 123 -14.37 -10.04 21.41
CA ALA A 123 -14.27 -9.90 19.96
C ALA A 123 -13.26 -10.89 19.37
N THR A 124 -13.53 -11.38 18.18
CA THR A 124 -12.70 -12.41 17.53
C THR A 124 -12.08 -11.91 16.23
N ILE A 125 -10.89 -12.39 15.90
CA ILE A 125 -10.27 -12.15 14.61
C ILE A 125 -10.91 -13.09 13.58
N VAL A 126 -11.50 -12.50 12.52
CA VAL A 126 -12.07 -13.26 11.40
C VAL A 126 -10.98 -13.71 10.44
N THR A 127 -10.09 -12.78 10.08
CA THR A 127 -8.99 -13.03 9.15
C THR A 127 -7.91 -11.97 9.27
N SER A 128 -6.74 -12.26 8.73
CA SER A 128 -5.68 -11.29 8.48
C SER A 128 -5.23 -11.35 7.01
N ALA A 129 -4.71 -10.22 6.52
CA ALA A 129 -4.31 -10.05 5.14
C ALA A 129 -3.33 -8.88 4.99
N SER A 130 -2.83 -8.68 3.79
CA SER A 130 -2.18 -7.45 3.38
C SER A 130 -2.87 -6.84 2.17
N TYR A 131 -2.87 -5.50 2.08
CA TYR A 131 -3.21 -4.77 0.87
C TYR A 131 -1.95 -4.28 0.17
N THR A 132 -2.01 -4.27 -1.15
CA THR A 132 -1.03 -3.62 -2.02
C THR A 132 -1.79 -2.66 -2.94
N ASP A 133 -1.36 -1.40 -2.95
CA ASP A 133 -2.11 -0.29 -3.50
C ASP A 133 -1.32 0.51 -4.53
N GLN A 134 -2.02 0.95 -5.58
CA GLN A 134 -1.63 2.04 -6.46
C GLN A 134 -2.54 3.22 -6.18
N LEU A 135 -1.94 4.37 -5.90
CA LEU A 135 -2.63 5.60 -5.52
C LEU A 135 -2.33 6.69 -6.53
N VAL A 136 -3.34 7.46 -6.90
CA VAL A 136 -3.19 8.61 -7.80
C VAL A 136 -3.84 9.85 -7.18
N LYS A 137 -3.25 11.02 -7.45
CA LYS A 137 -3.81 12.30 -7.02
C LYS A 137 -4.69 12.87 -8.13
N THR A 138 -5.98 13.01 -7.85
CA THR A 138 -6.99 13.58 -8.75
C THR A 138 -7.33 15.02 -8.35
N ALA A 139 -8.16 15.70 -9.13
CA ALA A 139 -8.69 17.03 -8.76
C ALA A 139 -9.53 16.98 -7.45
N GLN A 140 -10.07 15.82 -7.09
CA GLN A 140 -10.85 15.59 -5.86
C GLN A 140 -10.02 14.99 -4.71
N GLY A 141 -8.69 14.99 -4.83
CA GLY A 141 -7.77 14.41 -3.85
C GLY A 141 -7.25 13.02 -4.23
N TRP A 142 -6.57 12.37 -3.30
CA TRP A 142 -6.02 11.03 -3.50
C TRP A 142 -7.10 9.96 -3.65
N ARG A 143 -6.87 8.97 -4.52
CA ARG A 143 -7.77 7.85 -4.79
C ARG A 143 -6.96 6.56 -4.99
N PHE A 144 -7.56 5.43 -4.64
CA PHE A 144 -7.07 4.12 -5.06
C PHE A 144 -7.31 3.96 -6.57
N LYS A 145 -6.24 3.80 -7.34
CA LYS A 145 -6.32 3.34 -8.72
C LYS A 145 -6.49 1.83 -8.78
N LYS A 146 -5.77 1.14 -7.89
CA LYS A 146 -5.86 -0.31 -7.74
C LYS A 146 -5.56 -0.69 -6.28
N ARG A 147 -6.35 -1.61 -5.74
CA ARG A 147 -6.11 -2.30 -4.48
C ARG A 147 -6.21 -3.79 -4.70
N ALA A 148 -5.22 -4.54 -4.23
CA ALA A 148 -5.22 -5.98 -4.21
C ALA A 148 -5.08 -6.48 -2.76
N THR A 149 -5.89 -7.49 -2.42
CA THR A 149 -5.85 -8.17 -1.12
C THR A 149 -5.10 -9.49 -1.25
N LYS A 150 -4.20 -9.76 -0.34
CA LYS A 150 -3.55 -11.07 -0.19
C LYS A 150 -3.79 -11.57 1.24
N GLY A 151 -4.62 -12.61 1.38
CA GLY A 151 -4.84 -13.29 2.67
C GLY A 151 -3.56 -13.93 3.20
N ASP A 152 -3.40 -13.93 4.51
CA ASP A 152 -2.31 -14.66 5.15
C ASP A 152 -2.57 -16.18 5.04
N PRO A 153 -1.51 -16.99 4.92
CA PRO A 153 -1.67 -18.42 4.83
C PRO A 153 -2.27 -18.98 6.13
N ALA A 154 -3.12 -20.01 6.00
CA ALA A 154 -3.59 -20.75 7.15
C ALA A 154 -2.38 -21.37 7.91
N PRO A 155 -2.41 -21.42 9.25
CA PRO A 155 -1.36 -22.09 9.99
C PRO A 155 -1.27 -23.57 9.55
N PRO A 156 -0.08 -24.19 9.57
CA PRO A 156 0.06 -25.60 9.26
C PRO A 156 -0.85 -26.43 10.20
N ALA A 157 -1.43 -27.49 9.64
CA ALA A 157 -2.27 -28.41 10.42
C ALA A 157 -1.48 -28.92 11.65
N LYS A 158 -2.12 -28.86 12.83
CA LYS A 158 -1.49 -29.38 14.05
C LYS A 158 -1.24 -30.88 13.84
N PRO A 159 -0.03 -31.39 14.16
CA PRO A 159 0.21 -32.83 14.08
C PRO A 159 -0.85 -33.60 14.90
N PRO A 160 -1.29 -34.77 14.45
CA PRO A 160 -2.16 -35.63 15.27
C PRO A 160 -1.48 -35.89 16.62
N GLN A 161 -2.25 -35.70 17.69
CA GLN A 161 -1.80 -36.02 19.07
C GLN A 161 -1.80 -37.49 19.30
#